data_7964830fdd1202feca637da1e60f482a
#
_entry.id   7964830fdd1202feca637da1e60f482a
#
_cell.length_a   1.000
_cell.length_b   1.000
_cell.length_c   1.000
_cell.angle_alpha   90.00
_cell.angle_beta   90.00
_cell.angle_gamma   90.00
#
_symmetry.space_group_name_H-M   'P 1'
#
loop_
_entity.id
_entity.type
_entity.pdbx_description
1 polymer ?
#
loop_
_entity_poly.entity_id
_entity_poly.type
_entity_poly.pdbx_seq_one_letter_code
_entity_poly.pdbx_strand_id
1 'polypeptide(L)'
;MLKIRLSMGGAKKRPVYKIVIADSRFPRDGRFIEKVGFFNPLLPKTKKERVNLEVERIKHWISKGAKPTLRVSRILGEAELYPMPPKGNNPLKAIPKKDRKKDKSEGEKPPVEGVKAEAKKEAPKAEAKKEEPKKK
;
A
#
# COMPACT_ATOMS: atom_id res chain seq x y z
N MET A 1 12.32 -8.63 -18.10
CA MET A 1 11.23 -8.20 -17.20
C MET A 1 11.31 -6.71 -16.98
N LEU A 2 10.25 -5.97 -17.29
CA LEU A 2 10.21 -4.51 -17.14
C LEU A 2 9.99 -4.12 -15.68
N LYS A 3 10.77 -3.15 -15.23
CA LYS A 3 10.66 -2.56 -13.88
C LYS A 3 10.60 -1.05 -13.92
N ILE A 4 9.76 -0.49 -13.06
CA ILE A 4 9.76 0.94 -12.75
C ILE A 4 10.71 1.15 -11.58
N ARG A 5 11.80 1.87 -11.80
CA ARG A 5 12.86 2.02 -10.80
C ARG A 5 13.42 3.44 -10.73
N LEU A 6 14.17 3.72 -9.69
CA LEU A 6 14.90 4.96 -9.52
C LEU A 6 16.29 4.83 -10.14
N SER A 7 16.62 5.73 -11.07
CA SER A 7 17.97 5.96 -11.58
C SER A 7 18.54 7.19 -10.88
N MET A 8 19.74 7.08 -10.37
CA MET A 8 20.40 8.17 -9.65
C MET A 8 21.00 9.18 -10.64
N GLY A 9 20.85 10.44 -10.31
CA GLY A 9 21.48 11.57 -10.94
C GLY A 9 21.89 12.61 -9.89
N GLY A 10 22.28 13.77 -10.32
CA GLY A 10 22.68 14.87 -9.43
C GLY A 10 24.15 14.84 -9.06
N ALA A 11 24.56 15.74 -8.18
CA ALA A 11 25.93 15.93 -7.75
C ALA A 11 26.28 15.12 -6.49
N LYS A 12 27.57 15.05 -6.15
CA LYS A 12 28.07 14.46 -4.90
C LYS A 12 27.33 15.04 -3.70
N LYS A 13 26.82 14.18 -2.80
CA LYS A 13 26.03 14.53 -1.62
C LYS A 13 24.68 15.23 -1.90
N ARG A 14 24.28 15.42 -3.15
CA ARG A 14 22.98 15.96 -3.57
C ARG A 14 22.29 15.04 -4.57
N PRO A 15 21.80 13.86 -4.11
CA PRO A 15 21.18 12.89 -4.99
C PRO A 15 19.81 13.39 -5.46
N VAL A 16 19.56 13.20 -6.73
CA VAL A 16 18.29 13.42 -7.39
C VAL A 16 17.99 12.15 -8.19
N TYR A 17 16.75 11.72 -8.22
CA TYR A 17 16.38 10.48 -8.86
C TYR A 17 15.41 10.72 -10.02
N LYS A 18 15.68 10.06 -11.13
CA LYS A 18 14.75 9.91 -12.24
C LYS A 18 13.94 8.62 -12.00
N ILE A 19 12.64 8.68 -12.19
CA ILE A 19 11.78 7.49 -12.21
C ILE A 19 11.76 7.01 -13.65
N VAL A 20 12.26 5.79 -13.89
CA VAL A 20 12.47 5.27 -15.24
C VAL A 20 11.90 3.87 -15.39
N ILE A 21 11.51 3.57 -16.62
CA ILE A 21 11.17 2.23 -17.07
C ILE A 21 12.41 1.59 -17.66
N ALA A 22 12.82 0.47 -17.12
CA ALA A 22 13.98 -0.25 -17.62
C ALA A 22 13.85 -1.76 -17.46
N ASP A 23 14.61 -2.51 -18.25
CA ASP A 23 14.74 -3.94 -18.03
C ASP A 23 15.51 -4.20 -16.72
N SER A 24 15.10 -5.26 -16.00
CA SER A 24 15.71 -5.67 -14.74
C SER A 24 17.18 -6.10 -14.88
N ARG A 25 17.60 -6.47 -16.08
CA ARG A 25 18.97 -6.89 -16.39
C ARG A 25 19.97 -5.76 -16.46
N PHE A 26 19.50 -4.54 -16.79
CA PHE A 26 20.38 -3.39 -16.91
C PHE A 26 20.81 -2.83 -15.55
N PRO A 27 22.01 -2.26 -15.45
CA PRO A 27 22.49 -1.61 -14.24
C PRO A 27 21.56 -0.45 -13.85
N ARG A 28 21.56 -0.09 -12.55
CA ARG A 28 20.63 0.92 -11.98
C ARG A 28 20.60 2.23 -12.75
N ASP A 29 21.75 2.75 -13.09
CA ASP A 29 21.91 4.06 -13.74
C ASP A 29 22.23 3.94 -15.24
N GLY A 30 22.07 2.73 -15.80
CA GLY A 30 22.29 2.43 -17.21
C GLY A 30 21.12 2.83 -18.11
N ARG A 31 21.06 2.18 -19.28
CA ARG A 31 20.00 2.42 -20.26
C ARG A 31 18.61 2.21 -19.66
N PHE A 32 17.71 3.05 -20.04
CA PHE A 32 16.28 2.96 -19.72
C PHE A 32 15.46 3.22 -20.99
N ILE A 33 14.24 2.75 -20.99
CA ILE A 33 13.33 2.89 -22.13
C ILE A 33 12.71 4.28 -22.11
N GLU A 34 12.18 4.69 -20.94
CA GLU A 34 11.48 5.94 -20.80
C GLU A 34 11.64 6.50 -19.38
N LYS A 35 11.70 7.83 -19.28
CA LYS A 35 11.64 8.55 -18.01
C LYS A 35 10.19 8.97 -17.78
N VAL A 36 9.59 8.50 -16.69
CA VAL A 36 8.18 8.74 -16.33
C VAL A 36 8.01 9.61 -15.10
N GLY A 37 9.11 10.16 -14.59
CA GLY A 37 9.03 11.09 -13.47
C GLY A 37 10.37 11.42 -12.85
N PHE A 38 10.26 12.14 -11.75
CA PHE A 38 11.39 12.72 -11.03
C PHE A 38 11.11 12.68 -9.52
N PHE A 39 12.13 12.42 -8.73
CA PHE A 39 12.06 12.41 -7.27
C PHE A 39 13.28 13.10 -6.66
N ASN A 40 13.04 14.14 -5.87
CA ASN A 40 14.08 14.84 -5.13
C ASN A 40 13.90 14.60 -3.62
N PRO A 41 14.77 13.78 -2.99
CA PRO A 41 14.66 13.49 -1.56
C PRO A 41 15.05 14.65 -0.66
N LEU A 42 15.79 15.64 -1.18
CA LEU A 42 16.28 16.79 -0.40
C LEU A 42 15.18 17.80 -0.09
N LEU A 43 14.11 17.82 -0.89
CA LEU A 43 12.97 18.69 -0.64
C LEU A 43 12.07 18.13 0.48
N PRO A 44 11.47 18.99 1.30
CA PRO A 44 10.51 18.56 2.32
C PRO A 44 9.29 17.88 1.71
N LYS A 45 8.65 17.01 2.47
CA LYS A 45 7.49 16.22 1.98
C LYS A 45 6.30 17.08 1.55
N THR A 46 6.17 18.27 2.09
CA THR A 46 5.09 19.21 1.80
C THR A 46 5.17 19.84 0.40
N LYS A 47 6.36 19.89 -0.21
CA LYS A 47 6.53 20.48 -1.54
C LYS A 47 6.12 19.52 -2.65
N LYS A 48 5.23 19.96 -3.53
CA LYS A 48 4.80 19.20 -4.73
C LYS A 48 5.94 18.92 -5.71
N GLU A 49 6.91 19.84 -5.80
CA GLU A 49 8.11 19.70 -6.63
C GLU A 49 9.02 18.52 -6.23
N ARG A 50 8.81 17.95 -5.05
CA ARG A 50 9.57 16.80 -4.56
C ARG A 50 9.38 15.58 -5.43
N VAL A 51 8.17 15.36 -5.92
CA VAL A 51 7.79 14.22 -6.76
C VAL A 51 7.02 14.75 -7.94
N ASN A 52 7.52 14.51 -9.14
CA ASN A 52 6.80 14.78 -10.38
C ASN A 52 6.58 13.43 -11.08
N LEU A 53 5.34 13.13 -11.47
CA LEU A 53 4.93 11.87 -12.06
C LEU A 53 4.10 12.12 -13.32
N GLU A 54 4.47 11.44 -14.40
CA GLU A 54 3.68 11.38 -15.64
C GLU A 54 2.67 10.23 -15.51
N VAL A 55 1.49 10.55 -14.97
CA VAL A 55 0.46 9.59 -14.57
C VAL A 55 0.03 8.68 -15.72
N GLU A 56 -0.21 9.26 -16.91
CA GLU A 56 -0.66 8.52 -18.09
C GLU A 56 0.36 7.48 -18.53
N ARG A 57 1.63 7.87 -18.57
CA ARG A 57 2.73 6.99 -18.97
C ARG A 57 2.94 5.87 -17.97
N ILE A 58 2.83 6.18 -16.68
CA ILE A 58 2.94 5.18 -15.61
C ILE A 58 1.83 4.14 -15.72
N LYS A 59 0.57 4.56 -15.89
CA LYS A 59 -0.57 3.66 -16.09
C LYS A 59 -0.39 2.75 -17.31
N HIS A 60 0.05 3.33 -18.42
CA HIS A 60 0.33 2.59 -19.65
C HIS A 60 1.41 1.50 -19.44
N TRP A 61 2.49 1.78 -18.70
CA TRP A 61 3.53 0.79 -18.45
C TRP A 61 3.12 -0.26 -17.41
N ILE A 62 2.29 0.10 -16.44
CA ILE A 62 1.72 -0.86 -15.49
C ILE A 62 0.79 -1.84 -16.25
N SER A 63 -0.03 -1.37 -17.18
CA SER A 63 -0.89 -2.24 -18.01
C SER A 63 -0.07 -3.18 -18.91
N LYS A 64 1.13 -2.76 -19.33
CA LYS A 64 2.10 -3.62 -20.05
C LYS A 64 2.91 -4.55 -19.13
N GLY A 65 2.59 -4.60 -17.84
CA GLY A 65 3.21 -5.51 -16.88
C GLY A 65 4.53 -5.02 -16.27
N ALA A 66 4.84 -3.72 -16.31
CA ALA A 66 5.98 -3.18 -15.61
C ALA A 66 5.75 -3.19 -14.10
N LYS A 67 6.63 -3.85 -13.35
CA LYS A 67 6.53 -3.96 -11.89
C LYS A 67 7.36 -2.87 -11.20
N PRO A 68 6.74 -2.05 -10.34
CA PRO A 68 7.47 -1.04 -9.59
C PRO A 68 8.35 -1.68 -8.50
N THR A 69 9.51 -1.08 -8.24
CA THR A 69 10.33 -1.44 -7.09
C THR A 69 9.68 -0.94 -5.80
N LEU A 70 10.00 -1.55 -4.66
CA LEU A 70 9.37 -1.26 -3.36
C LEU A 70 9.34 0.25 -3.02
N ARG A 71 10.41 0.97 -3.31
CA ARG A 71 10.45 2.42 -3.07
C ARG A 71 9.54 3.19 -4.01
N VAL A 72 9.53 2.82 -5.29
CA VAL A 72 8.63 3.42 -6.28
C VAL A 72 7.17 3.09 -5.96
N SER A 73 6.85 1.86 -5.54
CA SER A 73 5.49 1.49 -5.12
C SER A 73 4.97 2.38 -4.00
N ARG A 74 5.81 2.79 -3.05
CA ARG A 74 5.41 3.74 -2.00
C ARG A 74 5.13 5.13 -2.56
N ILE A 75 5.97 5.61 -3.47
CA ILE A 75 5.77 6.93 -4.12
C ILE A 75 4.48 6.93 -4.95
N LEU A 76 4.24 5.85 -5.70
CA LEU A 76 3.01 5.68 -6.48
C LEU A 76 1.78 5.46 -5.60
N GLY A 77 1.93 4.81 -4.44
CA GLY A 77 0.87 4.64 -3.45
C GLY A 77 0.48 5.95 -2.78
N GLU A 78 1.45 6.84 -2.51
CA GLU A 78 1.19 8.21 -2.02
C GLU A 78 0.42 9.05 -3.08
N ALA A 79 0.58 8.72 -4.37
CA ALA A 79 -0.13 9.34 -5.50
C ALA A 79 -1.38 8.56 -5.95
N GLU A 80 -1.80 7.53 -5.20
CA GLU A 80 -2.98 6.68 -5.47
C GLU A 80 -2.97 5.94 -6.82
N LEU A 81 -1.79 5.77 -7.42
CA LEU A 81 -1.62 5.11 -8.73
C LEU A 81 -1.33 3.62 -8.63
N TYR A 82 -0.91 3.14 -7.47
CA TYR A 82 -0.52 1.75 -7.24
C TYR A 82 -0.79 1.36 -5.77
N PRO A 83 -1.17 0.11 -5.49
CA PRO A 83 -1.43 -0.32 -4.11
C PRO A 83 -0.20 -0.13 -3.22
N MET A 84 -0.43 0.42 -2.03
CA MET A 84 0.64 0.66 -1.07
C MET A 84 1.24 -0.67 -0.60
N PRO A 85 2.56 -0.86 -0.70
CA PRO A 85 3.17 -2.09 -0.22
C PRO A 85 3.08 -2.20 1.31
N PRO A 86 2.98 -3.41 1.86
CA PRO A 86 2.92 -3.63 3.29
C PRO A 86 4.15 -3.03 4.00
N LYS A 87 3.95 -2.56 5.21
CA LYS A 87 5.04 -2.04 6.03
C LYS A 87 6.04 -3.16 6.31
N GLY A 88 7.22 -3.08 5.71
CA GLY A 88 8.27 -4.09 5.81
C GLY A 88 9.09 -4.05 7.11
N ASN A 89 8.74 -3.19 8.06
CA ASN A 89 9.44 -3.11 9.34
C ASN A 89 8.77 -4.04 10.34
N ASN A 90 9.55 -4.96 10.90
CA ASN A 90 9.14 -5.69 12.09
C ASN A 90 9.10 -4.71 13.26
N PRO A 91 7.93 -4.33 13.79
CA PRO A 91 7.83 -3.38 14.90
C PRO A 91 8.54 -3.90 16.16
N LEU A 92 8.63 -5.22 16.32
CA LEU A 92 9.31 -5.88 17.44
C LEU A 92 10.85 -5.81 17.36
N LYS A 93 11.42 -5.46 16.20
CA LYS A 93 12.88 -5.36 16.05
C LYS A 93 13.48 -4.19 16.83
N ALA A 94 12.74 -3.12 16.99
CA ALA A 94 13.16 -1.93 17.74
C ALA A 94 12.88 -2.02 19.25
N ILE A 95 12.11 -3.02 19.70
CA ILE A 95 11.78 -3.23 21.13
C ILE A 95 12.93 -3.98 21.80
N PRO A 96 13.44 -3.51 22.95
CA PRO A 96 14.46 -4.21 23.74
C PRO A 96 14.03 -5.64 24.08
N LYS A 97 14.99 -6.56 24.13
CA LYS A 97 14.69 -7.99 24.38
C LYS A 97 13.85 -8.26 25.64
N LYS A 98 14.00 -7.38 26.67
CA LYS A 98 13.21 -7.49 27.92
C LYS A 98 11.72 -7.27 27.69
N ASP A 99 11.35 -6.31 26.82
CA ASP A 99 9.96 -5.94 26.62
C ASP A 99 9.26 -6.86 25.61
N ARG A 100 10.00 -7.53 24.69
CA ARG A 100 9.45 -8.50 23.76
C ARG A 100 8.80 -9.72 24.45
N LYS A 101 9.20 -10.04 25.68
CA LYS A 101 8.60 -11.15 26.43
C LYS A 101 7.26 -10.78 27.06
N LYS A 102 7.03 -9.49 27.38
CA LYS A 102 5.76 -9.03 27.95
C LYS A 102 4.62 -9.01 26.92
N ASP A 103 4.91 -8.54 25.71
CA ASP A 103 3.89 -8.49 24.64
C ASP A 103 3.42 -9.90 24.18
N LYS A 104 4.30 -10.92 24.32
CA LYS A 104 3.93 -12.31 23.99
C LYS A 104 3.02 -12.97 25.03
N SER A 105 3.07 -12.53 26.29
CA SER A 105 2.23 -13.08 27.37
C SER A 105 0.84 -12.46 27.43
N GLU A 106 0.64 -11.27 26.85
CA GLU A 106 -0.69 -10.62 26.77
C GLU A 106 -1.48 -10.95 25.48
N GLY A 107 -0.79 -11.50 24.46
CA GLY A 107 -1.41 -11.87 23.17
C GLY A 107 -1.93 -13.32 23.11
N GLU A 108 -1.65 -14.15 24.11
CA GLU A 108 -2.03 -15.56 24.13
C GLU A 108 -3.10 -15.81 25.20
N LYS A 109 -4.29 -15.26 24.97
CA LYS A 109 -5.51 -15.77 25.56
C LYS A 109 -6.14 -16.75 24.56
N PRO A 110 -6.22 -18.05 24.90
CA PRO A 110 -6.88 -19.00 24.02
C PRO A 110 -8.37 -18.71 23.93
N PRO A 111 -9.00 -18.95 22.78
CA PRO A 111 -10.46 -18.90 22.70
C PRO A 111 -11.02 -20.01 23.57
N VAL A 112 -11.83 -19.64 24.53
CA VAL A 112 -12.56 -20.60 25.37
C VAL A 112 -13.58 -21.30 24.48
N GLU A 113 -13.31 -22.56 24.21
CA GLU A 113 -14.30 -23.52 23.74
C GLU A 113 -15.39 -23.71 24.80
N GLY A 114 -16.57 -23.85 24.31
CA GLY A 114 -17.60 -24.59 24.99
C GLY A 114 -18.74 -23.73 25.56
N VAL A 115 -19.90 -23.81 25.01
CA VAL A 115 -20.95 -24.66 25.54
C VAL A 115 -22.04 -24.86 24.47
N LYS A 116 -22.29 -26.14 24.26
CA LYS A 116 -23.38 -26.76 23.53
C LYS A 116 -24.76 -26.45 24.13
N ALA A 117 -25.75 -26.57 23.23
CA ALA A 117 -27.09 -27.10 23.45
C ALA A 117 -28.06 -26.12 24.11
N GLU A 118 -29.28 -26.02 23.76
CA GLU A 118 -30.34 -26.80 23.18
C GLU A 118 -31.52 -25.88 22.89
N ALA A 119 -32.04 -25.97 21.73
CA ALA A 119 -33.34 -26.52 21.41
C ALA A 119 -34.59 -25.69 21.75
N LYS A 120 -35.30 -25.46 20.70
CA LYS A 120 -36.73 -25.70 20.49
C LYS A 120 -37.74 -24.55 20.62
N LYS A 121 -38.38 -24.38 19.48
CA LYS A 121 -39.82 -24.06 19.31
C LYS A 121 -40.26 -22.66 19.75
N GLU A 122 -40.96 -21.90 19.01
CA GLU A 122 -42.17 -22.08 18.22
C GLU A 122 -42.44 -20.77 17.46
N ALA A 123 -42.75 -20.83 16.22
CA ALA A 123 -43.60 -19.86 15.55
C ALA A 123 -45.07 -20.17 16.04
N PRO A 124 -46.07 -19.34 15.87
CA PRO A 124 -46.44 -18.72 14.63
C PRO A 124 -47.21 -17.37 14.70
N LYS A 125 -47.30 -16.73 13.53
CA LYS A 125 -48.56 -16.25 12.91
C LYS A 125 -49.18 -14.91 13.34
N ALA A 126 -49.37 -14.17 12.32
CA ALA A 126 -50.55 -13.50 11.81
C ALA A 126 -50.62 -12.01 12.13
N GLU A 127 -50.79 -11.32 11.18
CA GLU A 127 -51.82 -10.71 10.33
C GLU A 127 -51.87 -9.22 10.56
N ALA A 128 -51.55 -8.51 9.55
CA ALA A 128 -52.44 -7.93 8.55
C ALA A 128 -53.03 -6.55 8.94
N LYS A 129 -52.99 -5.74 7.93
CA LYS A 129 -53.87 -4.63 7.52
C LYS A 129 -53.31 -3.24 7.76
N LYS A 130 -53.02 -2.62 6.61
CA LYS A 130 -53.80 -1.58 5.90
C LYS A 130 -53.89 -0.29 6.71
N GLU A 131 -53.43 0.82 6.21
CA GLU A 131 -54.10 1.63 5.20
C GLU A 131 -53.28 2.90 4.91
N GLU A 132 -52.98 3.16 3.67
CA GLU A 132 -52.96 4.51 3.12
C GLU A 132 -54.39 5.10 3.21
N PRO A 133 -54.66 6.37 3.08
CA PRO A 133 -54.09 7.32 2.14
C PRO A 133 -54.11 8.83 2.48
N LYS A 134 -53.44 9.58 1.62
CA LYS A 134 -53.81 10.88 1.00
C LYS A 134 -53.83 12.20 1.77
N LYS A 135 -53.12 13.10 1.11
CA LYS A 135 -53.45 14.51 0.78
C LYS A 135 -53.50 15.57 1.88
N LYS A 136 -52.58 16.42 1.88
CA LYS A 136 -52.74 17.75 1.22
C LYS A 136 -51.37 18.37 1.02
#